data_2dcf412655ab5bed66490fa6986f5f55
#
_entry.id   2dcf412655ab5bed66490fa6986f5f55
#
_cell.length_a   1.000
_cell.length_b   1.000
_cell.length_c   1.000
_cell.angle_alpha   90.00
_cell.angle_beta   90.00
_cell.angle_gamma   90.00
#
_symmetry.space_group_name_H-M   'P 1'
#
loop_
_entity.id
_entity.type
_entity.pdbx_description
1 polymer ?
#
loop_
_entity_poly.entity_id
_entity_poly.type
_entity_poly.pdbx_seq_one_letter_code
_entity_poly.pdbx_strand_id
1 'polypeptide(L)'
;YLSDIITPEGQNSLAIHYLLGDGIAPCIEKGIDLLNKSNTQSAMFNLLSLYSVGAIPCTYYQYKNLLDQLDRNSFNEDSISLIEENASNFINKTDLFFFFDTETTGLPADYNAPISKTDNWPHIIQIAWVVMDESNKVVTKNDFVIKPDGFDIPSSSVDIHGITFDYAMKNGVGIAEVIEKFLKDLSLCKYVVGHNIKFDQNILSAQLYRMNMNIDWNKFNSICTMKSSVNFCKITGMYGYKYPKLNELYYKLFHRNFENAHNAFSDVLATIECFKELKKKVLLICLMIMTICLFDIQY
;
A
#
# COMPACT_ATOMS: atom_id res chain seq x y z
N TYR A 1 39.28 -19.20 9.42
CA TYR A 1 40.32 -18.78 8.49
C TYR A 1 39.80 -18.12 7.21
N LEU A 2 38.68 -18.58 6.59
CA LEU A 2 38.03 -17.86 5.48
C LEU A 2 37.13 -16.71 5.97
N SER A 3 36.80 -16.70 7.26
CA SER A 3 36.04 -15.62 7.90
C SER A 3 36.80 -14.28 7.95
N ASP A 4 38.10 -14.30 7.74
CA ASP A 4 38.97 -13.12 7.78
C ASP A 4 39.16 -12.48 6.39
N ILE A 5 38.45 -12.95 5.37
CA ILE A 5 38.37 -12.30 4.07
C ILE A 5 37.50 -11.05 4.25
N ILE A 6 38.17 -9.96 4.54
CA ILE A 6 37.54 -8.67 4.92
C ILE A 6 36.97 -7.93 3.71
N THR A 7 37.30 -8.33 2.46
CA THR A 7 36.78 -7.63 1.30
C THR A 7 35.34 -8.01 0.99
N PRO A 8 34.50 -7.04 0.58
CA PRO A 8 33.11 -7.31 0.17
C PRO A 8 32.98 -8.40 -0.90
N GLU A 9 33.87 -8.42 -1.89
CA GLU A 9 33.91 -9.42 -2.96
C GLU A 9 34.26 -10.81 -2.42
N GLY A 10 35.19 -10.88 -1.46
CA GLY A 10 35.54 -12.11 -0.77
C GLY A 10 34.39 -12.68 0.04
N GLN A 11 33.61 -11.83 0.69
CA GLN A 11 32.37 -12.22 1.39
C GLN A 11 31.32 -12.77 0.43
N ASN A 12 31.11 -12.10 -0.74
CA ASN A 12 30.20 -12.58 -1.76
C ASN A 12 30.64 -13.95 -2.32
N SER A 13 31.93 -14.13 -2.60
CA SER A 13 32.47 -15.40 -3.07
C SER A 13 32.30 -16.54 -2.03
N LEU A 14 32.62 -16.27 -0.78
CA LEU A 14 32.44 -17.24 0.31
C LEU A 14 30.97 -17.59 0.54
N ALA A 15 30.06 -16.61 0.37
CA ALA A 15 28.62 -16.84 0.46
C ALA A 15 28.16 -17.89 -0.58
N ILE A 16 28.62 -17.80 -1.81
CA ILE A 16 28.28 -18.75 -2.89
C ILE A 16 28.74 -20.16 -2.52
N HIS A 17 29.95 -20.32 -1.97
CA HIS A 17 30.42 -21.63 -1.48
C HIS A 17 29.52 -22.22 -0.41
N TYR A 18 29.04 -21.40 0.57
CA TYR A 18 28.08 -21.86 1.58
C TYR A 18 26.71 -22.23 0.99
N LEU A 19 26.25 -21.49 -0.01
CA LEU A 19 24.94 -21.74 -0.66
C LEU A 19 24.96 -23.00 -1.52
N LEU A 20 26.08 -23.26 -2.23
CA LEU A 20 26.22 -24.40 -3.14
C LEU A 20 26.81 -25.65 -2.47
N GLY A 21 27.45 -25.52 -1.32
CA GLY A 21 28.18 -26.60 -0.68
C GLY A 21 29.49 -26.94 -1.39
N ASP A 22 30.06 -26.00 -2.14
CA ASP A 22 31.28 -26.21 -2.90
C ASP A 22 32.50 -26.03 -2.00
N GLY A 23 33.17 -27.15 -1.70
CA GLY A 23 34.36 -27.21 -0.85
C GLY A 23 34.11 -26.97 0.65
N ILE A 24 32.91 -26.66 1.08
CA ILE A 24 32.48 -26.50 2.46
C ILE A 24 31.09 -27.08 2.70
N ALA A 25 30.77 -27.42 3.94
CA ALA A 25 29.40 -27.86 4.27
C ALA A 25 28.38 -26.75 3.98
N PRO A 26 27.29 -27.06 3.22
CA PRO A 26 26.31 -26.07 2.84
C PRO A 26 25.62 -25.48 4.09
N CYS A 27 25.45 -24.16 4.10
CA CYS A 27 24.74 -23.44 5.16
C CYS A 27 24.09 -22.19 4.60
N ILE A 28 22.79 -22.27 4.34
CA ILE A 28 22.02 -21.19 3.74
C ILE A 28 22.07 -19.92 4.60
N GLU A 29 21.93 -20.04 5.92
CA GLU A 29 21.94 -18.89 6.85
C GLU A 29 23.28 -18.12 6.79
N LYS A 30 24.41 -18.83 6.79
CA LYS A 30 25.74 -18.20 6.65
C LYS A 30 25.92 -17.57 5.29
N GLY A 31 25.46 -18.21 4.22
CA GLY A 31 25.48 -17.67 2.86
C GLY A 31 24.72 -16.34 2.79
N ILE A 32 23.50 -16.29 3.30
CA ILE A 32 22.68 -15.07 3.33
C ILE A 32 23.33 -13.97 4.17
N ASP A 33 23.86 -14.29 5.35
CA ASP A 33 24.54 -13.33 6.23
C ASP A 33 25.75 -12.69 5.53
N LEU A 34 26.52 -13.48 4.82
CA LEU A 34 27.67 -13.02 4.05
C LEU A 34 27.26 -12.14 2.84
N LEU A 35 26.21 -12.50 2.10
CA LEU A 35 25.68 -11.66 1.03
C LEU A 35 25.23 -10.30 1.55
N ASN A 36 24.49 -10.28 2.67
CA ASN A 36 24.06 -9.03 3.30
C ASN A 36 25.23 -8.17 3.78
N LYS A 37 26.29 -8.78 4.33
CA LYS A 37 27.49 -8.08 4.78
C LYS A 37 28.32 -7.54 3.60
N SER A 38 28.41 -8.29 2.53
CA SER A 38 29.13 -7.90 1.32
C SER A 38 28.58 -6.60 0.72
N ASN A 39 27.27 -6.46 0.62
CA ASN A 39 26.59 -5.28 0.09
C ASN A 39 27.14 -4.79 -1.28
N THR A 40 27.74 -5.69 -2.07
CA THR A 40 28.17 -5.42 -3.43
C THR A 40 27.02 -5.58 -4.42
N GLN A 41 27.13 -5.01 -5.62
CA GLN A 41 26.14 -5.21 -6.69
C GLN A 41 25.93 -6.71 -7.00
N SER A 42 27.00 -7.49 -7.05
CA SER A 42 26.93 -8.94 -7.24
C SER A 42 26.22 -9.66 -6.10
N ALA A 43 26.43 -9.24 -4.84
CA ALA A 43 25.75 -9.81 -3.69
C ALA A 43 24.24 -9.46 -3.68
N MET A 44 23.90 -8.23 -4.04
CA MET A 44 22.50 -7.80 -4.21
C MET A 44 21.80 -8.62 -5.30
N PHE A 45 22.46 -8.81 -6.43
CA PHE A 45 21.96 -9.63 -7.53
C PHE A 45 21.75 -11.08 -7.10
N ASN A 46 22.69 -11.68 -6.37
CA ASN A 46 22.59 -13.05 -5.86
C ASN A 46 21.43 -13.19 -4.86
N LEU A 47 21.23 -12.22 -3.95
CA LEU A 47 20.08 -12.19 -3.04
C LEU A 47 18.75 -12.08 -3.81
N LEU A 48 18.66 -11.18 -4.79
CA LEU A 48 17.49 -11.04 -5.64
C LEU A 48 17.16 -12.33 -6.39
N SER A 49 18.18 -13.00 -6.92
CA SER A 49 18.02 -14.29 -7.61
C SER A 49 17.47 -15.38 -6.67
N LEU A 50 18.00 -15.50 -5.45
CA LEU A 50 17.52 -16.45 -4.44
C LEU A 50 16.08 -16.14 -4.01
N TYR A 51 15.74 -14.88 -3.83
CA TYR A 51 14.39 -14.43 -3.50
C TYR A 51 13.41 -14.70 -4.65
N SER A 52 13.80 -14.41 -5.90
CA SER A 52 12.94 -14.54 -7.07
C SER A 52 12.50 -15.99 -7.35
N VAL A 53 13.37 -16.96 -7.08
CA VAL A 53 13.05 -18.40 -7.23
C VAL A 53 12.43 -19.01 -5.96
N GLY A 54 12.25 -18.21 -4.89
CA GLY A 54 11.70 -18.68 -3.63
C GLY A 54 12.62 -19.62 -2.84
N ALA A 55 13.92 -19.61 -3.13
CA ALA A 55 14.91 -20.41 -2.41
C ALA A 55 15.08 -19.97 -0.95
N ILE A 56 14.87 -18.69 -0.69
CA ILE A 56 14.86 -18.11 0.64
C ILE A 56 13.64 -17.18 0.80
N PRO A 57 13.02 -17.11 1.99
CA PRO A 57 11.89 -16.22 2.22
C PRO A 57 12.37 -14.76 2.25
N CYS A 58 11.64 -13.88 1.61
CA CYS A 58 11.80 -12.44 1.82
C CYS A 58 10.45 -11.74 1.77
N THR A 59 10.40 -10.51 2.28
CA THR A 59 9.25 -9.63 2.08
C THR A 59 9.42 -8.88 0.77
N TYR A 60 8.29 -8.47 0.18
CA TYR A 60 8.32 -7.58 -1.00
C TYR A 60 9.20 -6.33 -0.76
N TYR A 61 9.16 -5.77 0.44
CA TYR A 61 9.99 -4.62 0.79
C TYR A 61 11.50 -4.92 0.66
N GLN A 62 11.96 -6.06 1.17
CA GLN A 62 13.35 -6.46 1.06
C GLN A 62 13.74 -6.64 -0.40
N TYR A 63 12.89 -7.31 -1.18
CA TYR A 63 13.10 -7.50 -2.61
C TYR A 63 13.18 -6.17 -3.36
N LYS A 64 12.17 -5.30 -3.18
CA LYS A 64 12.10 -3.99 -3.83
C LYS A 64 13.28 -3.11 -3.45
N ASN A 65 13.64 -3.05 -2.17
CA ASN A 65 14.76 -2.25 -1.69
C ASN A 65 16.10 -2.66 -2.33
N LEU A 66 16.33 -3.95 -2.52
CA LEU A 66 17.50 -4.46 -3.22
C LEU A 66 17.43 -4.13 -4.72
N LEU A 67 16.27 -4.31 -5.35
CA LEU A 67 16.07 -4.02 -6.77
C LEU A 67 16.27 -2.53 -7.10
N ASP A 68 15.81 -1.64 -6.21
CA ASP A 68 15.96 -0.19 -6.35
C ASP A 68 17.43 0.26 -6.16
N GLN A 69 18.26 -0.51 -5.45
CA GLN A 69 19.69 -0.26 -5.25
C GLN A 69 20.58 -0.93 -6.30
N LEU A 70 20.03 -1.83 -7.11
CA LEU A 70 20.80 -2.58 -8.10
C LEU A 70 21.17 -1.67 -9.28
N ASP A 71 22.46 -1.58 -9.59
CA ASP A 71 22.93 -0.95 -10.83
C ASP A 71 22.69 -1.90 -12.01
N ARG A 72 21.64 -1.64 -12.76
CA ARG A 72 21.21 -2.45 -13.89
C ARG A 72 22.25 -2.53 -15.01
N ASN A 73 23.09 -1.51 -15.16
CA ASN A 73 24.13 -1.48 -16.18
C ASN A 73 25.30 -2.45 -15.88
N SER A 74 25.40 -2.92 -14.64
CA SER A 74 26.42 -3.89 -14.23
C SER A 74 26.10 -5.33 -14.61
N PHE A 75 24.89 -5.61 -15.16
CA PHE A 75 24.42 -6.96 -15.48
C PHE A 75 23.83 -6.99 -16.90
N ASN A 76 23.77 -8.20 -17.49
CA ASN A 76 23.15 -8.36 -18.80
C ASN A 76 21.62 -8.22 -18.72
N GLU A 77 21.02 -7.76 -19.82
CA GLU A 77 19.58 -7.47 -19.94
C GLU A 77 18.71 -8.69 -19.62
N ASP A 78 19.10 -9.88 -20.07
CA ASP A 78 18.33 -11.13 -19.85
C ASP A 78 18.25 -11.47 -18.35
N SER A 79 19.35 -11.28 -17.62
CA SER A 79 19.41 -11.54 -16.18
C SER A 79 18.56 -10.56 -15.39
N ILE A 80 18.54 -9.28 -15.79
CA ILE A 80 17.68 -8.27 -15.17
C ILE A 80 16.21 -8.54 -15.47
N SER A 81 15.89 -8.85 -16.73
CA SER A 81 14.52 -9.20 -17.15
C SER A 81 13.98 -10.40 -16.37
N LEU A 82 14.80 -11.42 -16.16
CA LEU A 82 14.42 -12.61 -15.37
C LEU A 82 14.12 -12.27 -13.91
N ILE A 83 14.92 -11.42 -13.28
CA ILE A 83 14.67 -10.95 -11.91
C ILE A 83 13.38 -10.13 -11.87
N GLU A 84 13.15 -9.22 -12.81
CA GLU A 84 11.97 -8.39 -12.87
C GLU A 84 10.69 -9.20 -13.15
N GLU A 85 10.74 -10.19 -14.04
CA GLU A 85 9.64 -11.11 -14.28
C GLU A 85 9.33 -11.95 -13.03
N ASN A 86 10.35 -12.50 -12.39
CA ASN A 86 10.20 -13.24 -11.14
C ASN A 86 9.75 -12.35 -9.97
N ALA A 87 10.12 -11.05 -9.97
CA ALA A 87 9.58 -10.09 -9.04
C ALA A 87 8.07 -9.99 -9.14
N SER A 88 7.52 -9.94 -10.34
CA SER A 88 6.08 -9.92 -10.58
C SER A 88 5.39 -11.17 -10.04
N ASN A 89 6.01 -12.35 -10.20
CA ASN A 89 5.53 -13.61 -9.66
C ASN A 89 5.63 -13.67 -8.13
N PHE A 90 6.67 -13.06 -7.55
CA PHE A 90 6.86 -12.97 -6.11
C PHE A 90 5.83 -12.02 -5.46
N ILE A 91 5.58 -10.88 -6.09
CA ILE A 91 4.55 -9.91 -5.69
C ILE A 91 3.15 -10.55 -5.71
N ASN A 92 2.88 -11.40 -6.71
CA ASN A 92 1.62 -12.15 -6.79
C ASN A 92 1.43 -13.17 -5.64
N LYS A 93 2.47 -13.48 -4.87
CA LYS A 93 2.38 -14.34 -3.66
C LYS A 93 2.20 -13.55 -2.37
N THR A 94 2.44 -12.24 -2.36
CA THR A 94 2.28 -11.39 -1.18
C THR A 94 1.02 -10.55 -1.33
N ASP A 95 0.06 -10.72 -0.43
CA ASP A 95 -1.16 -9.90 -0.43
C ASP A 95 -0.81 -8.48 0.03
N LEU A 96 -0.60 -7.57 -0.93
CA LEU A 96 -0.38 -6.16 -0.66
C LEU A 96 -1.71 -5.40 -0.59
N PHE A 97 -1.79 -4.52 0.39
CA PHE A 97 -2.92 -3.65 0.68
C PHE A 97 -2.57 -2.21 0.35
N PHE A 98 -3.34 -1.60 -0.53
CA PHE A 98 -3.22 -0.20 -0.91
C PHE A 98 -4.27 0.62 -0.19
N PHE A 99 -3.87 1.39 0.79
CA PHE A 99 -4.73 2.33 1.50
C PHE A 99 -4.60 3.70 0.88
N PHE A 100 -5.71 4.35 0.53
CA PHE A 100 -5.65 5.72 0.02
C PHE A 100 -6.90 6.53 0.38
N ASP A 101 -6.73 7.83 0.38
CA ASP A 101 -7.74 8.83 0.65
C ASP A 101 -7.47 10.10 -0.15
N THR A 102 -8.49 10.90 -0.41
CA THR A 102 -8.40 12.12 -1.21
C THR A 102 -9.13 13.29 -0.56
N GLU A 103 -8.48 14.46 -0.49
CA GLU A 103 -9.17 15.73 -0.28
C GLU A 103 -9.48 16.38 -1.63
N THR A 104 -10.64 17.04 -1.70
CA THR A 104 -11.18 17.51 -2.97
C THR A 104 -11.74 18.93 -2.88
N THR A 105 -11.99 19.54 -4.05
CA THR A 105 -12.65 20.86 -4.15
C THR A 105 -14.11 20.86 -3.70
N GLY A 106 -14.63 19.74 -3.21
CA GLY A 106 -16.01 19.61 -2.73
C GLY A 106 -16.58 18.21 -2.94
N LEU A 107 -17.89 18.12 -3.04
CA LEU A 107 -18.61 16.88 -3.29
C LEU A 107 -19.18 16.87 -4.71
N PRO A 108 -19.39 15.69 -5.34
CA PRO A 108 -20.08 15.62 -6.62
C PRO A 108 -21.53 16.09 -6.48
N ALA A 109 -22.03 16.79 -7.50
CA ALA A 109 -23.41 17.21 -7.53
C ALA A 109 -24.40 16.02 -7.59
N ASP A 110 -23.99 14.96 -8.28
CA ASP A 110 -24.70 13.68 -8.35
C ASP A 110 -23.71 12.52 -8.19
N TYR A 111 -23.87 11.73 -7.14
CA TYR A 111 -23.03 10.55 -6.85
C TYR A 111 -23.21 9.41 -7.85
N ASN A 112 -24.28 9.41 -8.66
CA ASN A 112 -24.57 8.41 -9.67
C ASN A 112 -24.19 8.85 -11.08
N ALA A 113 -23.66 10.07 -11.24
CA ALA A 113 -23.24 10.56 -12.54
C ALA A 113 -22.13 9.67 -13.13
N PRO A 114 -22.13 9.45 -14.47
CA PRO A 114 -21.03 8.74 -15.10
C PRO A 114 -19.71 9.51 -14.94
N ILE A 115 -18.62 8.79 -14.83
CA ILE A 115 -17.26 9.34 -14.65
C ILE A 115 -16.88 10.29 -15.78
N SER A 116 -17.40 10.05 -17.00
CA SER A 116 -17.20 10.91 -18.18
C SER A 116 -17.82 12.32 -18.05
N LYS A 117 -18.77 12.51 -17.11
CA LYS A 117 -19.32 13.84 -16.79
C LYS A 117 -18.38 14.55 -15.80
N THR A 118 -17.22 14.97 -16.29
CA THR A 118 -16.12 15.48 -15.44
C THR A 118 -16.49 16.72 -14.63
N ASP A 119 -17.39 17.57 -15.11
CA ASP A 119 -17.87 18.78 -14.40
C ASP A 119 -18.68 18.44 -13.15
N ASN A 120 -19.19 17.21 -13.03
CA ASN A 120 -19.90 16.74 -11.85
C ASN A 120 -18.94 16.35 -10.72
N TRP A 121 -17.71 15.97 -11.05
CA TRP A 121 -16.74 15.42 -10.10
C TRP A 121 -15.74 16.48 -9.67
N PRO A 122 -15.52 16.68 -8.35
CA PRO A 122 -14.55 17.65 -7.86
C PRO A 122 -13.11 17.27 -8.27
N HIS A 123 -12.22 18.25 -8.19
CA HIS A 123 -10.79 18.05 -8.41
C HIS A 123 -10.11 17.56 -7.14
N ILE A 124 -9.05 16.77 -7.29
CA ILE A 124 -8.20 16.33 -6.18
C ILE A 124 -7.31 17.50 -5.74
N ILE A 125 -7.28 17.77 -4.44
CA ILE A 125 -6.43 18.78 -3.81
C ILE A 125 -5.29 18.15 -3.01
N GLN A 126 -5.55 17.03 -2.37
CA GLN A 126 -4.54 16.19 -1.72
C GLN A 126 -4.87 14.73 -2.01
N ILE A 127 -3.84 13.95 -2.20
CA ILE A 127 -3.97 12.49 -2.29
C ILE A 127 -2.85 11.86 -1.48
N ALA A 128 -3.23 10.92 -0.62
CA ALA A 128 -2.28 10.18 0.18
C ALA A 128 -2.51 8.67 0.03
N TRP A 129 -1.42 7.90 0.09
CA TRP A 129 -1.53 6.44 0.11
C TRP A 129 -0.40 5.78 0.88
N VAL A 130 -0.72 4.61 1.41
CA VAL A 130 0.22 3.71 2.07
C VAL A 130 0.02 2.31 1.51
N VAL A 131 1.10 1.67 1.10
CA VAL A 131 1.12 0.26 0.75
C VAL A 131 1.68 -0.53 1.93
N MET A 132 0.98 -1.59 2.31
CA MET A 132 1.38 -2.49 3.38
C MET A 132 1.30 -3.95 2.94
N ASP A 133 2.17 -4.78 3.48
CA ASP A 133 2.06 -6.23 3.36
C ASP A 133 1.10 -6.83 4.41
N GLU A 134 0.82 -8.11 4.28
CA GLU A 134 -0.07 -8.84 5.21
C GLU A 134 0.47 -8.92 6.65
N SER A 135 1.78 -8.73 6.85
CA SER A 135 2.42 -8.62 8.16
C SER A 135 2.25 -7.25 8.82
N ASN A 136 1.57 -6.33 8.12
CA ASN A 136 1.38 -4.91 8.46
C ASN A 136 2.65 -4.05 8.37
N LYS A 137 3.66 -4.49 7.64
CA LYS A 137 4.85 -3.68 7.38
C LYS A 137 4.57 -2.71 6.24
N VAL A 138 4.93 -1.44 6.44
CA VAL A 138 4.80 -0.41 5.41
C VAL A 138 5.84 -0.65 4.32
N VAL A 139 5.38 -0.72 3.08
CA VAL A 139 6.18 -0.86 1.86
C VAL A 139 6.48 0.51 1.26
N THR A 140 5.46 1.31 1.06
CA THR A 140 5.59 2.71 0.63
C THR A 140 4.57 3.59 1.34
N LYS A 141 4.88 4.89 1.45
CA LYS A 141 3.95 5.91 1.93
C LYS A 141 4.17 7.20 1.14
N ASN A 142 3.08 7.82 0.75
CA ASN A 142 3.10 9.03 -0.05
C ASN A 142 1.97 9.97 0.37
N ASP A 143 2.25 11.26 0.31
CA ASP A 143 1.33 12.35 0.63
C ASP A 143 1.66 13.54 -0.27
N PHE A 144 0.71 13.95 -1.11
CA PHE A 144 0.91 15.02 -2.07
C PHE A 144 -0.25 15.99 -2.06
N VAL A 145 0.06 17.26 -1.84
CA VAL A 145 -0.83 18.36 -2.24
C VAL A 145 -0.72 18.53 -3.75
N ILE A 146 -1.86 18.68 -4.40
CA ILE A 146 -1.93 18.84 -5.86
C ILE A 146 -1.95 20.32 -6.21
N LYS A 147 -1.06 20.69 -7.13
CA LYS A 147 -1.03 22.06 -7.67
C LYS A 147 -2.25 22.27 -8.56
N PRO A 148 -3.13 23.26 -8.25
CA PRO A 148 -4.28 23.58 -9.08
C PRO A 148 -3.86 23.95 -10.49
N ASP A 149 -4.55 23.38 -11.48
CA ASP A 149 -4.39 23.68 -12.90
C ASP A 149 -5.77 23.85 -13.55
N GLY A 150 -6.15 25.09 -13.81
CA GLY A 150 -7.43 25.44 -14.40
C GLY A 150 -8.65 25.34 -13.50
N PHE A 151 -8.47 25.25 -12.17
CA PHE A 151 -9.56 25.23 -11.18
C PHE A 151 -9.18 25.97 -9.89
N ASP A 152 -10.19 26.43 -9.17
CA ASP A 152 -10.05 27.08 -7.88
C ASP A 152 -10.36 26.12 -6.71
N ILE A 153 -9.92 26.47 -5.50
CA ILE A 153 -10.26 25.76 -4.27
C ILE A 153 -11.31 26.59 -3.51
N PRO A 154 -12.58 26.15 -3.46
CA PRO A 154 -13.63 26.86 -2.75
C PRO A 154 -13.32 27.02 -1.26
N SER A 155 -13.68 28.16 -0.67
CA SER A 155 -13.47 28.42 0.77
C SER A 155 -14.14 27.36 1.65
N SER A 156 -15.31 26.86 1.25
CA SER A 156 -16.01 25.78 1.97
C SER A 156 -15.20 24.47 2.04
N SER A 157 -14.34 24.21 1.06
CA SER A 157 -13.42 23.06 1.07
C SER A 157 -12.19 23.36 1.91
N VAL A 158 -11.67 24.61 1.82
CA VAL A 158 -10.57 25.07 2.67
C VAL A 158 -10.94 24.97 4.16
N ASP A 159 -12.18 25.32 4.52
CA ASP A 159 -12.68 25.22 5.90
C ASP A 159 -12.65 23.77 6.44
N ILE A 160 -12.65 22.78 5.54
CA ILE A 160 -12.62 21.35 5.89
C ILE A 160 -11.18 20.85 5.98
N HIS A 161 -10.39 20.96 4.90
CA HIS A 161 -9.05 20.33 4.81
C HIS A 161 -7.89 21.33 5.05
N GLY A 162 -8.16 22.63 5.18
CA GLY A 162 -7.14 23.65 5.49
C GLY A 162 -6.21 24.02 4.34
N ILE A 163 -6.33 23.43 3.16
CA ILE A 163 -5.42 23.67 2.03
C ILE A 163 -5.96 24.83 1.19
N THR A 164 -5.29 25.98 1.27
CA THR A 164 -5.63 27.17 0.47
C THR A 164 -5.07 27.08 -0.95
N PHE A 165 -5.64 27.84 -1.89
CA PHE A 165 -5.13 27.93 -3.25
C PHE A 165 -3.67 28.37 -3.29
N ASP A 166 -3.29 29.40 -2.53
CA ASP A 166 -1.90 29.91 -2.49
C ASP A 166 -0.94 28.86 -1.95
N TYR A 167 -1.36 28.11 -0.92
CA TYR A 167 -0.56 27.03 -0.37
C TYR A 167 -0.35 25.92 -1.42
N ALA A 168 -1.42 25.50 -2.09
CA ALA A 168 -1.38 24.46 -3.12
C ALA A 168 -0.57 24.89 -4.35
N MET A 169 -0.67 26.16 -4.76
CA MET A 169 0.14 26.70 -5.86
C MET A 169 1.64 26.72 -5.53
N LYS A 170 1.98 27.01 -4.27
CA LYS A 170 3.38 27.12 -3.83
C LYS A 170 4.03 25.75 -3.55
N ASN A 171 3.29 24.84 -2.93
CA ASN A 171 3.84 23.58 -2.39
C ASN A 171 3.33 22.33 -3.13
N GLY A 172 2.33 22.50 -4.00
CA GLY A 172 1.72 21.39 -4.72
C GLY A 172 2.58 20.85 -5.86
N VAL A 173 2.34 19.58 -6.16
CA VAL A 173 2.97 18.83 -7.26
C VAL A 173 1.95 18.69 -8.40
N GLY A 174 2.44 18.63 -9.63
CA GLY A 174 1.58 18.42 -10.81
C GLY A 174 0.86 17.08 -10.73
N ILE A 175 -0.44 17.08 -11.03
CA ILE A 175 -1.28 15.88 -10.91
C ILE A 175 -0.77 14.69 -11.75
N ALA A 176 -0.17 14.94 -12.91
CA ALA A 176 0.33 13.89 -13.80
C ALA A 176 1.44 13.06 -13.15
N GLU A 177 2.41 13.73 -12.52
CA GLU A 177 3.52 13.07 -11.81
C GLU A 177 2.99 12.22 -10.63
N VAL A 178 2.04 12.77 -9.89
CA VAL A 178 1.46 12.08 -8.74
C VAL A 178 0.66 10.84 -9.17
N ILE A 179 -0.12 10.95 -10.24
CA ILE A 179 -0.91 9.84 -10.81
C ILE A 179 0.00 8.72 -11.33
N GLU A 180 1.09 9.04 -12.02
CA GLU A 180 2.05 8.03 -12.48
C GLU A 180 2.58 7.20 -11.30
N LYS A 181 3.01 7.87 -10.25
CA LYS A 181 3.51 7.21 -9.03
C LYS A 181 2.42 6.41 -8.31
N PHE A 182 1.21 6.96 -8.22
CA PHE A 182 0.06 6.28 -7.62
C PHE A 182 -0.27 4.98 -8.37
N LEU A 183 -0.39 5.03 -9.69
CA LEU A 183 -0.72 3.86 -10.51
C LEU A 183 0.39 2.81 -10.48
N LYS A 184 1.66 3.22 -10.44
CA LYS A 184 2.80 2.32 -10.27
C LYS A 184 2.68 1.55 -8.95
N ASP A 185 2.48 2.23 -7.83
CA ASP A 185 2.37 1.59 -6.52
C ASP A 185 1.08 0.73 -6.42
N LEU A 186 -0.03 1.21 -6.97
CA LEU A 186 -1.31 0.49 -6.99
C LEU A 186 -1.22 -0.82 -7.79
N SER A 187 -0.51 -0.83 -8.91
CA SER A 187 -0.38 -2.01 -9.79
C SER A 187 0.23 -3.23 -9.09
N LEU A 188 0.93 -3.02 -7.98
CA LEU A 188 1.56 -4.06 -7.18
C LEU A 188 0.61 -4.70 -6.15
N CYS A 189 -0.57 -4.11 -5.97
CA CYS A 189 -1.45 -4.45 -4.85
C CYS A 189 -2.63 -5.30 -5.31
N LYS A 190 -3.06 -6.21 -4.45
CA LYS A 190 -4.25 -7.05 -4.64
C LYS A 190 -5.48 -6.44 -3.99
N TYR A 191 -5.30 -5.75 -2.88
CA TYR A 191 -6.38 -5.15 -2.10
C TYR A 191 -6.29 -3.64 -2.14
N VAL A 192 -7.45 -2.98 -2.27
CA VAL A 192 -7.59 -1.54 -2.14
C VAL A 192 -8.51 -1.25 -0.97
N VAL A 193 -8.05 -0.46 -0.03
CA VAL A 193 -8.72 -0.21 1.25
C VAL A 193 -8.93 1.28 1.46
N GLY A 194 -10.12 1.67 1.91
CA GLY A 194 -10.42 3.05 2.28
C GLY A 194 -11.67 3.14 3.16
N HIS A 195 -11.90 4.32 3.72
CA HIS A 195 -13.12 4.62 4.44
C HIS A 195 -14.10 5.35 3.51
N ASN A 196 -15.15 4.68 3.05
CA ASN A 196 -16.00 5.10 1.93
C ASN A 196 -15.26 5.06 0.57
N ILE A 197 -14.42 4.07 0.39
CA ILE A 197 -13.50 3.91 -0.75
C ILE A 197 -14.12 4.16 -2.14
N LYS A 198 -15.45 3.96 -2.29
CA LYS A 198 -16.12 4.20 -3.57
C LYS A 198 -16.09 5.66 -3.98
N PHE A 199 -16.11 6.58 -3.02
CA PHE A 199 -15.96 8.01 -3.29
C PHE A 199 -14.59 8.28 -3.92
N ASP A 200 -13.52 7.87 -3.27
CA ASP A 200 -12.14 8.10 -3.72
C ASP A 200 -11.84 7.42 -5.07
N GLN A 201 -12.37 6.21 -5.27
CA GLN A 201 -12.29 5.53 -6.55
C GLN A 201 -12.96 6.31 -7.67
N ASN A 202 -14.13 6.91 -7.42
CA ASN A 202 -14.83 7.71 -8.42
C ASN A 202 -14.08 9.02 -8.71
N ILE A 203 -13.58 9.70 -7.65
CA ILE A 203 -12.78 10.92 -7.77
C ILE A 203 -11.54 10.66 -8.62
N LEU A 204 -10.79 9.60 -8.30
CA LEU A 204 -9.61 9.22 -9.06
C LEU A 204 -9.95 8.83 -10.50
N SER A 205 -11.04 8.07 -10.72
CA SER A 205 -11.49 7.71 -12.05
C SER A 205 -11.85 8.93 -12.90
N ALA A 206 -12.49 9.93 -12.31
CA ALA A 206 -12.82 11.19 -13.00
C ALA A 206 -11.54 11.98 -13.34
N GLN A 207 -10.57 11.99 -12.44
CA GLN A 207 -9.28 12.61 -12.70
C GLN A 207 -8.51 11.90 -13.82
N LEU A 208 -8.49 10.57 -13.80
CA LEU A 208 -7.88 9.77 -14.88
C LEU A 208 -8.59 10.02 -16.23
N TYR A 209 -9.93 10.11 -16.23
CA TYR A 209 -10.69 10.42 -17.43
C TYR A 209 -10.34 11.80 -18.03
N ARG A 210 -10.13 12.84 -17.18
CA ARG A 210 -9.63 14.15 -17.62
C ARG A 210 -8.25 14.06 -18.30
N MET A 211 -7.45 13.05 -17.94
CA MET A 211 -6.11 12.79 -18.47
C MET A 211 -6.13 11.79 -19.66
N ASN A 212 -7.29 11.44 -20.21
CA ASN A 212 -7.49 10.41 -21.23
C ASN A 212 -6.96 9.02 -20.80
N MET A 213 -7.04 8.73 -19.51
CA MET A 213 -6.67 7.46 -18.88
C MET A 213 -7.89 6.80 -18.26
N ASN A 214 -7.79 5.51 -17.95
CA ASN A 214 -8.82 4.78 -17.23
C ASN A 214 -8.21 3.77 -16.26
N ILE A 215 -9.02 3.29 -15.32
CA ILE A 215 -8.68 2.23 -14.39
C ILE A 215 -9.84 1.24 -14.27
N ASP A 216 -9.52 -0.04 -14.28
CA ASP A 216 -10.47 -1.11 -13.99
C ASP A 216 -10.35 -1.54 -12.53
N TRP A 217 -11.23 -1.02 -11.68
CA TRP A 217 -11.27 -1.35 -10.26
C TRP A 217 -11.62 -2.81 -9.96
N ASN A 218 -12.20 -3.56 -10.93
CA ASN A 218 -12.53 -4.98 -10.74
C ASN A 218 -11.26 -5.87 -10.66
N LYS A 219 -10.11 -5.35 -11.06
CA LYS A 219 -8.83 -6.03 -10.88
C LYS A 219 -8.37 -6.08 -9.42
N PHE A 220 -8.99 -5.31 -8.54
CA PHE A 220 -8.62 -5.18 -7.14
C PHE A 220 -9.75 -5.63 -6.22
N ASN A 221 -9.41 -6.25 -5.10
CA ASN A 221 -10.36 -6.53 -4.04
C ASN A 221 -10.56 -5.28 -3.18
N SER A 222 -11.67 -4.57 -3.38
CA SER A 222 -11.99 -3.35 -2.64
C SER A 222 -12.55 -3.65 -1.26
N ILE A 223 -11.95 -3.10 -0.22
CA ILE A 223 -12.37 -3.21 1.18
C ILE A 223 -12.76 -1.82 1.70
N CYS A 224 -14.01 -1.69 2.12
CA CYS A 224 -14.54 -0.43 2.67
C CYS A 224 -14.73 -0.56 4.18
N THR A 225 -13.89 0.10 4.97
CA THR A 225 -13.98 0.07 6.44
C THR A 225 -15.29 0.68 6.95
N MET A 226 -15.87 1.66 6.23
CA MET A 226 -17.18 2.22 6.53
C MET A 226 -18.29 1.15 6.44
N LYS A 227 -18.38 0.46 5.31
CA LYS A 227 -19.43 -0.54 5.07
C LYS A 227 -19.28 -1.75 5.99
N SER A 228 -18.07 -2.23 6.18
CA SER A 228 -17.79 -3.44 6.98
C SER A 228 -18.00 -3.22 8.49
N SER A 229 -18.06 -1.98 8.96
CA SER A 229 -18.18 -1.66 10.38
C SER A 229 -19.58 -1.22 10.83
N VAL A 230 -20.57 -1.17 9.94
CA VAL A 230 -21.96 -0.74 10.28
C VAL A 230 -22.53 -1.52 11.46
N ASN A 231 -22.47 -2.87 11.38
CA ASN A 231 -22.99 -3.74 12.43
C ASN A 231 -22.14 -3.74 13.71
N PHE A 232 -20.86 -3.38 13.61
CA PHE A 232 -20.00 -3.19 14.77
C PHE A 232 -20.30 -1.86 15.48
N CYS A 233 -20.42 -0.79 14.73
CA CYS A 233 -20.68 0.55 15.29
C CYS A 233 -22.10 0.68 15.86
N LYS A 234 -23.10 0.12 15.19
CA LYS A 234 -24.52 0.16 15.56
C LYS A 234 -25.04 1.58 15.84
N ILE A 235 -24.61 2.55 15.03
CA ILE A 235 -25.07 3.95 15.18
C ILE A 235 -26.45 4.06 14.56
N THR A 236 -27.43 4.47 15.36
CA THR A 236 -28.82 4.62 14.92
C THR A 236 -28.96 5.70 13.87
N GLY A 237 -29.56 5.38 12.75
CA GLY A 237 -29.99 6.28 11.69
C GLY A 237 -31.51 6.27 11.52
N MET A 238 -32.02 6.97 10.51
CA MET A 238 -33.46 7.10 10.28
C MET A 238 -34.14 5.76 9.92
N TYR A 239 -33.44 4.87 9.20
CA TYR A 239 -33.93 3.60 8.69
C TYR A 239 -33.11 2.39 9.13
N GLY A 240 -32.54 2.42 10.33
CA GLY A 240 -31.65 1.39 10.85
C GLY A 240 -30.28 1.92 11.21
N TYR A 241 -29.24 1.12 11.14
CA TYR A 241 -27.90 1.60 11.41
C TYR A 241 -27.35 2.42 10.23
N LYS A 242 -26.84 3.62 10.51
CA LYS A 242 -26.16 4.45 9.50
C LYS A 242 -24.72 4.00 9.27
N TYR A 243 -24.16 4.41 8.13
CA TYR A 243 -22.74 4.32 7.88
C TYR A 243 -21.96 5.19 8.88
N PRO A 244 -20.98 4.65 9.62
CA PRO A 244 -20.14 5.45 10.51
C PRO A 244 -19.22 6.36 9.70
N LYS A 245 -18.97 7.57 10.21
CA LYS A 245 -17.84 8.39 9.77
C LYS A 245 -16.55 7.78 10.29
N LEU A 246 -15.39 8.12 9.70
CA LEU A 246 -14.09 7.57 10.11
C LEU A 246 -13.81 7.86 11.61
N ASN A 247 -14.06 9.08 12.07
CA ASN A 247 -13.88 9.45 13.48
C ASN A 247 -14.84 8.68 14.42
N GLU A 248 -16.07 8.38 14.00
CA GLU A 248 -17.02 7.57 14.78
C GLU A 248 -16.55 6.12 14.91
N LEU A 249 -16.03 5.53 13.81
CA LEU A 249 -15.43 4.20 13.82
C LEU A 249 -14.18 4.17 14.69
N TYR A 250 -13.30 5.15 14.50
CA TYR A 250 -12.04 5.24 15.24
C TYR A 250 -12.31 5.38 16.75
N TYR A 251 -13.22 6.27 17.15
CA TYR A 251 -13.61 6.42 18.54
C TYR A 251 -14.22 5.13 19.10
N LYS A 252 -15.05 4.43 18.33
CA LYS A 252 -15.66 3.16 18.75
C LYS A 252 -14.62 2.05 18.98
N LEU A 253 -13.53 2.06 18.24
CA LEU A 253 -12.46 1.07 18.35
C LEU A 253 -11.48 1.38 19.48
N PHE A 254 -11.09 2.65 19.62
CA PHE A 254 -9.94 3.07 20.43
C PHE A 254 -10.31 3.96 21.63
N HIS A 255 -11.57 4.38 21.77
CA HIS A 255 -12.05 5.31 22.81
C HIS A 255 -11.30 6.65 22.88
N ARG A 256 -10.73 7.07 21.75
CA ARG A 256 -10.06 8.37 21.55
C ARG A 256 -10.29 8.85 20.12
N ASN A 257 -10.14 10.15 19.91
CA ASN A 257 -10.12 10.71 18.55
C ASN A 257 -8.72 10.59 17.95
N PHE A 258 -8.62 10.62 16.62
CA PHE A 258 -7.35 10.83 15.95
C PHE A 258 -7.19 12.32 15.59
N GLU A 259 -5.94 12.73 15.42
CA GLU A 259 -5.60 14.12 15.13
C GLU A 259 -5.65 14.41 13.62
N ASN A 260 -5.86 15.69 13.27
CA ASN A 260 -5.86 16.18 11.90
C ASN A 260 -6.83 15.45 10.95
N ALA A 261 -8.03 15.16 11.42
CA ALA A 261 -9.11 14.70 10.55
C ALA A 261 -9.30 15.69 9.38
N HIS A 262 -9.65 15.16 8.21
CA HIS A 262 -9.69 15.90 6.94
C HIS A 262 -8.31 16.35 6.42
N ASN A 263 -7.29 15.59 6.72
CA ASN A 263 -6.04 15.55 6.00
C ASN A 263 -5.88 14.15 5.44
N ALA A 264 -5.75 14.01 4.12
CA ALA A 264 -5.78 12.70 3.46
C ALA A 264 -4.78 11.70 4.06
N PHE A 265 -3.57 12.14 4.44
CA PHE A 265 -2.59 11.23 5.04
C PHE A 265 -2.99 10.77 6.46
N SER A 266 -3.52 11.67 7.27
CA SER A 266 -4.04 11.34 8.61
C SER A 266 -5.23 10.38 8.53
N ASP A 267 -6.13 10.59 7.55
CA ASP A 267 -7.30 9.73 7.32
C ASP A 267 -6.88 8.34 6.81
N VAL A 268 -5.84 8.24 5.96
CA VAL A 268 -5.21 6.96 5.59
C VAL A 268 -4.66 6.24 6.81
N LEU A 269 -3.91 6.93 7.69
CA LEU A 269 -3.35 6.30 8.89
C LEU A 269 -4.45 5.83 9.86
N ALA A 270 -5.48 6.63 10.08
CA ALA A 270 -6.64 6.25 10.89
C ALA A 270 -7.38 5.06 10.28
N THR A 271 -7.53 5.03 8.96
CA THR A 271 -8.15 3.90 8.22
C THR A 271 -7.33 2.62 8.39
N ILE A 272 -5.99 2.69 8.34
CA ILE A 272 -5.09 1.56 8.59
C ILE A 272 -5.27 1.02 10.01
N GLU A 273 -5.29 1.88 11.02
CA GLU A 273 -5.50 1.46 12.41
C GLU A 273 -6.86 0.77 12.57
N CYS A 274 -7.92 1.37 12.03
CA CYS A 274 -9.26 0.78 12.05
C CYS A 274 -9.31 -0.58 11.34
N PHE A 275 -8.70 -0.69 10.15
CA PHE A 275 -8.64 -1.94 9.40
C PHE A 275 -7.94 -3.05 10.17
N LYS A 276 -6.77 -2.76 10.76
CA LYS A 276 -6.01 -3.72 11.58
C LYS A 276 -6.83 -4.23 12.76
N GLU A 277 -7.53 -3.34 13.45
CA GLU A 277 -8.31 -3.72 14.62
C GLU A 277 -9.59 -4.50 14.24
N LEU A 278 -10.27 -4.12 13.16
CA LEU A 278 -11.40 -4.86 12.62
C LEU A 278 -10.98 -6.28 12.18
N LYS A 279 -9.83 -6.42 11.50
CA LYS A 279 -9.27 -7.72 11.10
C LYS A 279 -9.02 -8.63 12.30
N LYS A 280 -8.46 -8.10 13.40
CA LYS A 280 -8.26 -8.84 14.65
C LYS A 280 -9.59 -9.32 15.24
N LYS A 281 -10.61 -8.45 15.28
CA LYS A 281 -11.92 -8.79 15.84
C LYS A 281 -12.61 -9.90 15.03
N VAL A 282 -12.55 -9.85 13.70
CA VAL A 282 -13.08 -10.90 12.83
C VAL A 282 -12.36 -12.24 13.10
N LEU A 283 -11.03 -12.23 13.18
CA LEU A 283 -10.24 -13.42 13.47
C LEU A 283 -10.60 -14.01 14.84
N LEU A 284 -10.77 -13.18 15.87
CA LEU A 284 -11.19 -13.63 17.21
C LEU A 284 -12.56 -14.30 17.18
N ILE A 285 -13.53 -13.72 16.48
CA ILE A 285 -14.87 -14.29 16.34
C ILE A 285 -14.80 -15.64 15.62
N CYS A 286 -14.05 -15.74 14.52
CA CYS A 286 -13.86 -17.00 13.81
C CYS A 286 -13.25 -18.09 14.70
N LEU A 287 -12.21 -17.75 15.49
CA LEU A 287 -11.58 -18.68 16.43
C LEU A 287 -12.55 -19.12 17.53
N MET A 288 -13.36 -18.22 18.07
CA MET A 288 -14.37 -18.57 19.08
C MET A 288 -15.43 -19.52 18.50
N ILE A 289 -15.93 -19.27 17.28
CA ILE A 289 -16.89 -20.15 16.61
C ILE A 289 -16.27 -21.54 16.38
N MET A 290 -15.04 -21.62 15.89
CA MET A 290 -14.34 -22.90 15.69
C MET A 290 -14.17 -23.67 17.01
N THR A 291 -13.88 -22.97 18.10
CA THR A 291 -13.75 -23.59 19.43
C THR A 291 -15.09 -24.15 19.91
N ILE A 292 -16.20 -23.42 19.73
CA ILE A 292 -17.53 -23.86 20.11
C ILE A 292 -17.93 -25.10 19.29
N CYS A 293 -17.72 -25.09 17.97
CA CYS A 293 -18.02 -26.25 17.11
C CYS A 293 -17.18 -27.50 17.44
N LEU A 294 -15.97 -27.34 18.00
CA LEU A 294 -15.16 -28.49 18.45
C LEU A 294 -15.65 -29.08 19.75
N PHE A 295 -16.30 -28.31 20.63
CA PHE A 295 -16.88 -28.81 21.88
C PHE A 295 -18.21 -29.50 21.67
N ASP A 296 -19.01 -29.14 20.64
CA ASP A 296 -20.28 -29.77 20.31
C ASP A 296 -20.14 -31.14 19.63
N ILE A 297 -18.93 -31.55 19.24
CA ILE A 297 -18.65 -32.88 18.62
C ILE A 297 -18.25 -33.94 19.68
N GLN A 298 -18.12 -33.55 20.96
CA GLN A 298 -17.71 -34.48 22.04
C GLN A 298 -18.86 -34.94 22.97
N TYR A 299 -20.15 -34.78 22.55
CA TYR A 299 -21.29 -35.33 23.27
C TYR A 299 -22.16 -36.17 22.37
#